data_04cc2b8614c1ac21e234309ea8949b7f
#
_entry.id   04cc2b8614c1ac21e234309ea8949b7f
#
_cell.length_a   1.000
_cell.length_b   1.000
_cell.length_c   1.000
_cell.angle_alpha   90.00
_cell.angle_beta   90.00
_cell.angle_gamma   90.00
#
_symmetry.space_group_name_H-M   'P 1'
#
loop_
_entity.id
_entity.type
_entity.pdbx_description
1 polymer ?
#
loop_
_entity_poly.entity_id
_entity_poly.type
_entity_poly.pdbx_seq_one_letter_code
_entity_poly.pdbx_strand_id
1 'polypeptide(L)'
;LTTNYDMFLEQEVFPNDYTVFVNQSDLFGADSYNIAEIYKIHGSASDANSIVITEQDYSKFNASRKLIIAKMLTLFAESPIIFLGYSFTDENIQNIIADFLSCLSQQQLKNIREHFIFISYEKGQQELIEIQRTITTTSGSEIPITEITTDNFGHIYDILNQITPGVSPVKVRETKRIIKTIIDASMTSTQAESIIVGIDDLSEIDLSSKPLAIA
;
A
#
# COMPACT_ATOMS: atom_id res chain seq x y z
N LEU A 1 -3.81 -1.86 2.05
CA LEU A 1 -4.48 -1.32 3.24
C LEU A 1 -5.74 -2.12 3.51
N THR A 2 -6.00 -2.51 4.78
CA THR A 2 -7.22 -3.21 5.17
C THR A 2 -7.68 -2.78 6.57
N THR A 3 -9.00 -2.78 6.78
CA THR A 3 -9.63 -2.61 8.10
C THR A 3 -10.03 -3.95 8.72
N ASN A 4 -9.88 -5.05 7.98
CA ASN A 4 -10.22 -6.40 8.46
C ASN A 4 -9.22 -6.87 9.53
N TYR A 5 -9.75 -7.53 10.55
CA TYR A 5 -8.93 -8.08 11.64
C TYR A 5 -8.36 -9.46 11.34
N ASP A 6 -9.00 -10.22 10.42
CA ASP A 6 -8.55 -11.58 10.05
C ASP A 6 -7.15 -11.57 9.42
N MET A 7 -6.52 -12.72 9.36
CA MET A 7 -5.19 -12.89 8.78
C MET A 7 -5.22 -13.52 7.38
N PHE A 8 -6.35 -13.43 6.68
CA PHE A 8 -6.54 -14.08 5.39
C PHE A 8 -5.57 -13.58 4.32
N LEU A 9 -5.36 -12.26 4.24
CA LEU A 9 -4.45 -11.69 3.25
C LEU A 9 -3.01 -12.17 3.43
N GLU A 10 -2.51 -12.15 4.66
CA GLU A 10 -1.12 -12.48 4.97
C GLU A 10 -0.84 -13.98 5.08
N GLN A 11 -1.86 -14.81 5.34
CA GLN A 11 -1.68 -16.26 5.49
C GLN A 11 -2.07 -17.06 4.25
N GLU A 12 -3.14 -16.66 3.56
CA GLU A 12 -3.72 -17.43 2.46
C GLU A 12 -3.47 -16.80 1.09
N VAL A 13 -3.55 -15.47 0.99
CA VAL A 13 -3.45 -14.79 -0.32
C VAL A 13 -2.00 -14.49 -0.67
N PHE A 14 -1.23 -13.96 0.28
CA PHE A 14 0.15 -13.51 0.07
C PHE A 14 1.12 -14.10 1.12
N PRO A 15 1.16 -15.42 1.30
CA PRO A 15 1.98 -16.03 2.34
C PRO A 15 3.47 -15.72 2.11
N ASN A 16 4.11 -15.07 3.09
CA ASN A 16 5.53 -14.71 3.09
C ASN A 16 5.99 -13.67 2.04
N ASP A 17 5.09 -13.21 1.17
CA ASP A 17 5.45 -12.26 0.11
C ASP A 17 5.33 -10.80 0.55
N TYR A 18 4.48 -10.53 1.54
CA TYR A 18 4.17 -9.19 2.00
C TYR A 18 4.64 -8.93 3.44
N THR A 19 5.14 -7.73 3.69
CA THR A 19 5.43 -7.26 5.05
C THR A 19 4.15 -6.72 5.68
N VAL A 20 3.79 -7.23 6.86
CA VAL A 20 2.55 -6.86 7.56
C VAL A 20 2.85 -5.83 8.65
N PHE A 21 2.10 -4.73 8.65
CA PHE A 21 2.14 -3.68 9.65
C PHE A 21 0.81 -3.65 10.39
N VAL A 22 0.84 -3.90 11.69
CA VAL A 22 -0.35 -3.96 12.56
C VAL A 22 -0.45 -2.71 13.43
N ASN A 23 0.69 -2.29 13.99
CA ASN A 23 0.78 -1.13 14.87
C ASN A 23 1.52 0.03 14.20
N GLN A 24 1.25 1.25 14.62
CA GLN A 24 2.01 2.41 14.11
C GLN A 24 3.50 2.35 14.47
N SER A 25 3.85 1.71 15.59
CA SER A 25 5.24 1.45 15.99
C SER A 25 6.00 0.61 14.98
N ASP A 26 5.31 -0.26 14.24
CA ASP A 26 5.91 -1.13 13.24
C ASP A 26 6.45 -0.33 12.04
N LEU A 27 5.90 0.88 11.83
CA LEU A 27 6.38 1.82 10.80
C LEU A 27 7.69 2.51 11.19
N PHE A 28 8.01 2.52 12.48
CA PHE A 28 9.24 3.14 12.96
C PHE A 28 10.41 2.17 12.76
N GLY A 29 11.40 2.58 12.00
CA GLY A 29 12.55 1.72 11.67
C GLY A 29 12.26 0.63 10.63
N ALA A 30 11.05 0.62 10.05
CA ALA A 30 10.76 -0.21 8.89
C ALA A 30 11.70 0.18 7.74
N ASP A 31 12.19 -0.83 7.04
CA ASP A 31 13.04 -0.59 5.88
C ASP A 31 12.26 0.24 4.84
N SER A 32 12.82 1.40 4.46
CA SER A 32 12.26 2.28 3.43
C SER A 32 12.18 1.64 2.03
N TYR A 33 12.63 0.41 1.91
CA TYR A 33 12.67 -0.38 0.68
C TYR A 33 11.60 -1.46 0.61
N ASN A 34 10.70 -1.54 1.59
CA ASN A 34 9.61 -2.50 1.55
C ASN A 34 8.70 -2.24 0.35
N ILE A 35 8.52 -3.27 -0.44
CA ILE A 35 7.56 -3.36 -1.53
C ILE A 35 6.67 -4.55 -1.17
N ALA A 36 5.38 -4.47 -1.51
CA ALA A 36 4.41 -5.45 -1.09
C ALA A 36 4.19 -5.40 0.45
N GLU A 37 3.38 -4.44 0.86
CA GLU A 37 3.08 -4.16 2.27
C GLU A 37 1.58 -4.33 2.53
N ILE A 38 1.24 -4.94 3.65
CA ILE A 38 -0.13 -5.02 4.17
C ILE A 38 -0.21 -4.13 5.42
N TYR A 39 -1.06 -3.13 5.39
CA TYR A 39 -1.34 -2.26 6.53
C TYR A 39 -2.69 -2.61 7.11
N LYS A 40 -2.73 -3.11 8.33
CA LYS A 40 -3.94 -3.42 9.10
C LYS A 40 -4.30 -2.23 9.98
N ILE A 41 -5.11 -1.32 9.42
CA ILE A 41 -5.34 0.01 9.98
C ILE A 41 -6.03 -0.06 11.36
N HIS A 42 -6.94 -1.02 11.56
CA HIS A 42 -7.70 -1.18 12.80
C HIS A 42 -7.20 -2.36 13.65
N GLY A 43 -5.95 -2.82 13.42
CA GLY A 43 -5.36 -3.91 14.16
C GLY A 43 -5.58 -5.27 13.52
N SER A 44 -5.14 -6.33 14.21
CA SER A 44 -5.14 -7.71 13.74
C SER A 44 -5.55 -8.68 14.82
N ALA A 45 -6.20 -9.78 14.44
CA ALA A 45 -6.49 -10.90 15.32
C ALA A 45 -5.21 -11.57 15.86
N SER A 46 -4.04 -11.33 15.25
CA SER A 46 -2.75 -11.77 15.78
C SER A 46 -2.28 -10.99 17.02
N ASP A 47 -2.79 -9.77 17.23
CA ASP A 47 -2.49 -8.93 18.39
C ASP A 47 -3.78 -8.27 18.91
N ALA A 48 -4.38 -8.88 19.93
CA ALA A 48 -5.63 -8.40 20.50
C ALA A 48 -5.57 -6.95 21.04
N ASN A 49 -4.38 -6.46 21.41
CA ASN A 49 -4.20 -5.10 21.92
C ASN A 49 -4.20 -4.05 20.80
N SER A 50 -4.01 -4.47 19.56
CA SER A 50 -4.03 -3.59 18.39
C SER A 50 -5.45 -3.28 17.89
N ILE A 51 -6.45 -4.07 18.31
CA ILE A 51 -7.81 -4.02 17.77
C ILE A 51 -8.52 -2.71 18.16
N VAL A 52 -9.07 -2.03 17.15
CA VAL A 52 -9.85 -0.79 17.28
C VAL A 52 -11.30 -1.12 16.99
N ILE A 53 -12.14 -1.27 18.04
CA ILE A 53 -13.55 -1.68 17.89
C ILE A 53 -14.53 -0.83 18.72
N THR A 54 -14.11 -0.34 19.90
CA THR A 54 -14.97 0.48 20.75
C THR A 54 -14.81 1.97 20.42
N GLU A 55 -15.79 2.79 20.78
CA GLU A 55 -15.70 4.25 20.64
C GLU A 55 -14.43 4.82 21.34
N GLN A 56 -14.06 4.24 22.47
CA GLN A 56 -12.86 4.63 23.19
C GLN A 56 -11.58 4.28 22.39
N ASP A 57 -11.56 3.13 21.73
CA ASP A 57 -10.44 2.72 20.88
C ASP A 57 -10.31 3.64 19.67
N TYR A 58 -11.43 3.98 19.01
CA TYR A 58 -11.45 4.94 17.93
C TYR A 58 -10.98 6.32 18.37
N SER A 59 -11.37 6.78 19.56
CA SER A 59 -10.90 8.05 20.11
C SER A 59 -9.38 8.06 20.33
N LYS A 60 -8.82 6.99 20.90
CA LYS A 60 -7.37 6.82 21.06
C LYS A 60 -6.65 6.72 19.71
N PHE A 61 -7.19 5.92 18.81
CA PHE A 61 -6.65 5.75 17.47
C PHE A 61 -6.59 7.09 16.73
N ASN A 62 -7.67 7.86 16.74
CA ASN A 62 -7.74 9.18 16.11
C ASN A 62 -6.73 10.18 16.69
N ALA A 63 -6.47 10.12 17.98
CA ALA A 63 -5.48 10.98 18.64
C ALA A 63 -4.03 10.62 18.30
N SER A 64 -3.75 9.34 18.03
CA SER A 64 -2.38 8.81 17.91
C SER A 64 -1.95 8.40 16.50
N ARG A 65 -2.86 8.32 15.52
CA ARG A 65 -2.65 7.74 14.17
C ARG A 65 -1.75 8.51 13.20
N LYS A 66 -0.91 9.41 13.70
CA LYS A 66 -0.13 10.34 12.83
C LYS A 66 0.79 9.63 11.83
N LEU A 67 1.43 8.54 12.23
CA LEU A 67 2.36 7.81 11.36
C LEU A 67 1.62 7.05 10.25
N ILE A 68 0.50 6.40 10.58
CA ILE A 68 -0.29 5.68 9.57
C ILE A 68 -0.93 6.66 8.58
N ILE A 69 -1.42 7.81 9.03
CA ILE A 69 -1.94 8.86 8.14
C ILE A 69 -0.83 9.37 7.19
N ALA A 70 0.35 9.69 7.72
CA ALA A 70 1.46 10.14 6.89
C ALA A 70 1.84 9.09 5.83
N LYS A 71 1.86 7.80 6.20
CA LYS A 71 2.11 6.71 5.24
C LYS A 71 0.99 6.62 4.19
N MET A 72 -0.28 6.73 4.59
CA MET A 72 -1.40 6.71 3.64
C MET A 72 -1.34 7.88 2.66
N LEU A 73 -1.06 9.10 3.13
CA LEU A 73 -0.90 10.27 2.27
C LEU A 73 0.24 10.07 1.25
N THR A 74 1.34 9.47 1.65
CA THR A 74 2.45 9.11 0.75
C THR A 74 1.99 8.12 -0.31
N LEU A 75 1.31 7.03 0.08
CA LEU A 75 0.78 6.03 -0.86
C LEU A 75 -0.23 6.66 -1.83
N PHE A 76 -1.09 7.56 -1.34
CA PHE A 76 -2.04 8.29 -2.18
C PHE A 76 -1.35 9.22 -3.18
N ALA A 77 -0.20 9.78 -2.83
CA ALA A 77 0.57 10.60 -3.74
C ALA A 77 1.31 9.80 -4.82
N GLU A 78 1.70 8.57 -4.50
CA GLU A 78 2.57 7.75 -5.35
C GLU A 78 1.79 6.89 -6.35
N SER A 79 0.54 6.48 -6.04
CA SER A 79 -0.19 5.48 -6.82
C SER A 79 -1.69 5.68 -6.79
N PRO A 80 -2.42 5.32 -7.86
CA PRO A 80 -3.87 5.20 -7.83
C PRO A 80 -4.32 4.19 -6.76
N ILE A 81 -5.45 4.47 -6.14
CA ILE A 81 -6.01 3.68 -5.04
C ILE A 81 -7.30 3.02 -5.48
N ILE A 82 -7.38 1.71 -5.34
CA ILE A 82 -8.59 0.92 -5.60
C ILE A 82 -9.20 0.50 -4.28
N PHE A 83 -10.46 0.89 -4.04
CA PHE A 83 -11.23 0.51 -2.87
C PHE A 83 -12.11 -0.69 -3.20
N LEU A 84 -11.82 -1.85 -2.57
CA LEU A 84 -12.54 -3.10 -2.78
C LEU A 84 -13.30 -3.48 -1.51
N GLY A 85 -14.62 -3.74 -1.64
CA GLY A 85 -15.46 -4.13 -0.51
C GLY A 85 -15.60 -3.06 0.56
N TYR A 86 -15.36 -1.81 0.21
CA TYR A 86 -15.37 -0.66 1.11
C TYR A 86 -16.54 0.26 0.80
N SER A 87 -17.36 0.54 1.81
CA SER A 87 -18.37 1.58 1.65
C SER A 87 -17.77 2.94 1.96
N PHE A 88 -18.07 3.96 1.14
CA PHE A 88 -17.57 5.32 1.35
C PHE A 88 -18.17 6.02 2.59
N THR A 89 -18.73 5.25 3.52
CA THR A 89 -19.34 5.76 4.77
C THR A 89 -18.36 5.93 5.92
N ASP A 90 -17.11 5.45 5.78
CA ASP A 90 -16.09 5.61 6.81
C ASP A 90 -15.52 7.04 6.80
N GLU A 91 -15.91 7.81 7.79
CA GLU A 91 -15.49 9.20 7.98
C GLU A 91 -13.97 9.35 8.10
N ASN A 92 -13.27 8.35 8.64
CA ASN A 92 -11.83 8.42 8.80
C ASN A 92 -11.13 8.41 7.44
N ILE A 93 -11.57 7.55 6.53
CA ILE A 93 -11.02 7.49 5.16
C ILE A 93 -11.42 8.73 4.38
N GLN A 94 -12.68 9.18 4.51
CA GLN A 94 -13.12 10.44 3.90
C GLN A 94 -12.23 11.61 4.31
N ASN A 95 -11.93 11.73 5.60
CA ASN A 95 -11.08 12.80 6.13
C ASN A 95 -9.65 12.72 5.60
N ILE A 96 -9.05 11.52 5.53
CA ILE A 96 -7.70 11.35 4.99
C ILE A 96 -7.65 11.70 3.49
N ILE A 97 -8.66 11.30 2.72
CA ILE A 97 -8.74 11.68 1.31
C ILE A 97 -8.93 13.19 1.18
N ALA A 98 -9.79 13.81 1.99
CA ALA A 98 -10.00 15.26 1.99
C ALA A 98 -8.70 16.01 2.35
N ASP A 99 -7.97 15.54 3.35
CA ASP A 99 -6.65 16.08 3.72
C ASP A 99 -5.67 15.99 2.54
N PHE A 100 -5.61 14.84 1.88
CA PHE A 100 -4.78 14.65 0.69
C PHE A 100 -5.17 15.64 -0.42
N LEU A 101 -6.45 15.75 -0.76
CA LEU A 101 -6.93 16.67 -1.78
C LEU A 101 -6.62 18.13 -1.46
N SER A 102 -6.62 18.52 -0.18
CA SER A 102 -6.28 19.86 0.26
C SER A 102 -4.83 20.24 -0.03
N CYS A 103 -3.94 19.25 -0.19
CA CYS A 103 -2.53 19.45 -0.53
C CYS A 103 -2.30 19.66 -2.04
N LEU A 104 -3.32 19.43 -2.89
CA LEU A 104 -3.18 19.49 -4.33
C LEU A 104 -3.53 20.85 -4.93
N SER A 105 -2.81 21.19 -6.00
CA SER A 105 -3.13 22.36 -6.81
C SER A 105 -4.39 22.14 -7.64
N GLN A 106 -5.03 23.22 -8.10
CA GLN A 106 -6.20 23.15 -8.99
C GLN A 106 -5.93 22.39 -10.30
N GLN A 107 -4.68 22.40 -10.78
CA GLN A 107 -4.29 21.66 -11.96
C GLN A 107 -4.28 20.15 -11.71
N GLN A 108 -3.79 19.73 -10.54
CA GLN A 108 -3.73 18.31 -10.15
C GLN A 108 -5.13 17.76 -9.86
N LEU A 109 -6.01 18.54 -9.26
CA LEU A 109 -7.39 18.15 -8.98
C LEU A 109 -8.22 17.81 -10.23
N LYS A 110 -7.85 18.31 -11.40
CA LYS A 110 -8.58 18.01 -12.66
C LYS A 110 -8.52 16.53 -13.04
N ASN A 111 -7.42 15.85 -12.73
CA ASN A 111 -7.19 14.44 -13.10
C ASN A 111 -7.34 13.48 -11.92
N ILE A 112 -7.74 13.99 -10.75
CA ILE A 112 -7.76 13.20 -9.52
C ILE A 112 -8.78 12.05 -9.53
N ARG A 113 -9.81 12.10 -10.40
CA ARG A 113 -10.85 11.08 -10.48
C ARG A 113 -10.32 9.70 -10.83
N GLU A 114 -9.28 9.64 -11.67
CA GLU A 114 -8.62 8.40 -12.05
C GLU A 114 -7.73 7.85 -10.94
N HIS A 115 -7.51 8.65 -9.90
CA HIS A 115 -6.66 8.30 -8.77
C HIS A 115 -7.40 7.51 -7.69
N PHE A 116 -8.70 7.75 -7.53
CA PHE A 116 -9.56 7.06 -6.56
C PHE A 116 -10.64 6.26 -7.27
N ILE A 117 -10.48 4.94 -7.28
CA ILE A 117 -11.37 3.98 -7.93
C ILE A 117 -12.11 3.19 -6.87
N PHE A 118 -13.43 3.26 -6.85
CA PHE A 118 -14.29 2.52 -5.94
C PHE A 118 -15.02 1.41 -6.67
N ILE A 119 -14.90 0.18 -6.16
CA ILE A 119 -15.65 -0.96 -6.67
C ILE A 119 -16.88 -1.16 -5.79
N SER A 120 -18.04 -0.86 -6.33
CA SER A 120 -19.35 -0.94 -5.65
C SER A 120 -20.10 -2.20 -6.08
N TYR A 121 -20.66 -2.91 -5.10
CA TYR A 121 -21.47 -4.10 -5.37
C TYR A 121 -22.86 -3.70 -5.81
N GLU A 122 -23.31 -4.23 -6.96
CA GLU A 122 -24.70 -4.12 -7.43
C GLU A 122 -25.20 -5.46 -7.91
N LYS A 123 -26.17 -6.03 -7.19
CA LYS A 123 -26.70 -7.37 -7.44
C LYS A 123 -27.26 -7.51 -8.86
N GLY A 124 -26.77 -8.49 -9.60
CA GLY A 124 -27.19 -8.80 -10.98
C GLY A 124 -26.45 -8.01 -12.06
N GLN A 125 -25.59 -7.06 -11.69
CA GLN A 125 -24.76 -6.31 -12.63
C GLN A 125 -23.48 -7.09 -12.94
N GLN A 126 -23.47 -7.88 -14.02
CA GLN A 126 -22.34 -8.72 -14.41
C GLN A 126 -21.22 -7.94 -15.12
N GLU A 127 -21.57 -6.89 -15.83
CA GLU A 127 -20.61 -6.05 -16.53
C GLU A 127 -20.04 -4.98 -15.60
N LEU A 128 -18.86 -4.44 -15.95
CA LEU A 128 -18.27 -3.32 -15.23
C LEU A 128 -18.85 -2.01 -15.75
N ILE A 129 -19.65 -1.34 -14.94
CA ILE A 129 -20.21 -0.03 -15.27
C ILE A 129 -19.38 1.05 -14.58
N GLU A 130 -18.65 1.82 -15.39
CA GLU A 130 -17.84 2.94 -14.91
C GLU A 130 -18.66 4.23 -14.89
N ILE A 131 -18.68 4.90 -13.74
CA ILE A 131 -19.37 6.18 -13.53
C ILE A 131 -18.44 7.14 -12.79
N GLN A 132 -18.34 8.36 -13.29
CA GLN A 132 -17.64 9.42 -12.57
C GLN A 132 -18.60 10.09 -11.58
N ARG A 133 -18.21 10.12 -10.31
CA ARG A 133 -19.00 10.71 -9.22
C ARG A 133 -18.19 11.73 -8.42
N THR A 134 -18.91 12.58 -7.71
CA THR A 134 -18.37 13.41 -6.65
C THR A 134 -19.09 13.04 -5.35
N ILE A 135 -18.33 12.70 -4.34
CA ILE A 135 -18.85 12.36 -3.01
C ILE A 135 -18.63 13.56 -2.11
N THR A 136 -19.68 13.97 -1.41
CA THR A 136 -19.59 15.03 -0.40
C THR A 136 -19.35 14.37 0.96
N THR A 137 -18.26 14.73 1.63
CA THR A 137 -17.95 14.26 2.98
C THR A 137 -18.86 14.89 4.03
N THR A 138 -18.86 14.33 5.25
CA THR A 138 -19.55 14.91 6.41
C THR A 138 -19.03 16.32 6.75
N SER A 139 -17.77 16.63 6.44
CA SER A 139 -17.17 17.96 6.59
C SER A 139 -17.52 18.94 5.45
N GLY A 140 -18.26 18.48 4.42
CA GLY A 140 -18.64 19.31 3.26
C GLY A 140 -17.58 19.37 2.15
N SER A 141 -16.49 18.60 2.26
CA SER A 141 -15.50 18.50 1.19
C SER A 141 -16.01 17.62 0.05
N GLU A 142 -15.72 18.00 -1.18
CA GLU A 142 -16.06 17.25 -2.39
C GLU A 142 -14.88 16.38 -2.82
N ILE A 143 -15.12 15.06 -2.96
CA ILE A 143 -14.13 14.10 -3.42
C ILE A 143 -14.56 13.55 -4.77
N PRO A 144 -13.89 13.90 -5.87
CA PRO A 144 -14.15 13.31 -7.18
C PRO A 144 -13.53 11.92 -7.25
N ILE A 145 -14.33 10.93 -7.69
CA ILE A 145 -13.96 9.52 -7.80
C ILE A 145 -14.41 8.91 -9.11
N THR A 146 -13.79 7.79 -9.49
CA THR A 146 -14.35 6.84 -10.45
C THR A 146 -14.99 5.68 -9.69
N GLU A 147 -16.26 5.42 -9.90
CA GLU A 147 -16.97 4.28 -9.35
C GLU A 147 -17.16 3.22 -10.43
N ILE A 148 -16.81 1.98 -10.14
CA ILE A 148 -17.08 0.82 -10.98
C ILE A 148 -18.09 -0.05 -10.25
N THR A 149 -19.28 -0.23 -10.86
CA THR A 149 -20.37 -1.00 -10.28
C THR A 149 -20.46 -2.37 -10.93
N THR A 150 -20.47 -3.43 -10.12
CA THR A 150 -20.59 -4.83 -10.58
C THR A 150 -20.96 -5.76 -9.43
N ASP A 151 -21.49 -6.96 -9.71
CA ASP A 151 -21.49 -8.09 -8.78
C ASP A 151 -20.41 -9.14 -9.13
N ASN A 152 -19.72 -8.98 -10.26
CA ASN A 152 -18.69 -9.88 -10.75
C ASN A 152 -17.29 -9.45 -10.27
N PHE A 153 -17.04 -9.56 -8.96
CA PHE A 153 -15.71 -9.25 -8.40
C PHE A 153 -14.61 -10.16 -8.96
N GLY A 154 -14.94 -11.38 -9.42
CA GLY A 154 -13.99 -12.26 -10.09
C GLY A 154 -13.35 -11.58 -11.30
N HIS A 155 -14.15 -10.88 -12.11
CA HIS A 155 -13.64 -10.15 -13.26
C HIS A 155 -12.70 -8.99 -12.88
N ILE A 156 -12.98 -8.31 -11.76
CA ILE A 156 -12.06 -7.28 -11.22
C ILE A 156 -10.70 -7.90 -10.87
N TYR A 157 -10.70 -9.04 -10.15
CA TYR A 157 -9.45 -9.74 -9.80
C TYR A 157 -8.71 -10.27 -11.03
N ASP A 158 -9.43 -10.74 -12.06
CA ASP A 158 -8.82 -11.16 -13.32
C ASP A 158 -8.10 -10.01 -14.02
N ILE A 159 -8.71 -8.81 -14.05
CA ILE A 159 -8.08 -7.61 -14.60
C ILE A 159 -6.85 -7.23 -13.79
N LEU A 160 -6.95 -7.19 -12.45
CA LEU A 160 -5.83 -6.86 -11.59
C LEU A 160 -4.67 -7.86 -11.75
N ASN A 161 -4.96 -9.13 -11.94
CA ASN A 161 -3.95 -10.17 -12.16
C ASN A 161 -3.24 -10.05 -13.52
N GLN A 162 -3.84 -9.36 -14.49
CA GLN A 162 -3.21 -9.05 -15.79
C GLN A 162 -2.24 -7.87 -15.71
N ILE A 163 -2.30 -7.08 -14.66
CA ILE A 163 -1.32 -6.03 -14.39
C ILE A 163 -0.01 -6.70 -14.00
N THR A 164 0.81 -6.98 -15.00
CA THR A 164 2.12 -7.62 -14.78
C THR A 164 3.07 -6.55 -14.25
N PRO A 165 3.52 -6.61 -13.00
CA PRO A 165 4.66 -5.80 -12.58
C PRO A 165 5.85 -6.20 -13.44
N GLY A 166 6.56 -5.24 -14.02
CA GLY A 166 7.74 -5.50 -14.87
C GLY A 166 8.83 -6.31 -14.15
N VAL A 167 8.87 -6.23 -12.81
CA VAL A 167 9.72 -7.03 -11.93
C VAL A 167 8.93 -7.42 -10.70
N SER A 168 9.05 -8.66 -10.25
CA SER A 168 8.33 -9.14 -9.06
C SER A 168 8.72 -8.29 -7.83
N PRO A 169 7.76 -7.96 -6.92
CA PRO A 169 8.04 -7.22 -5.69
C PRO A 169 9.14 -7.85 -4.83
N VAL A 170 9.22 -9.17 -4.79
CA VAL A 170 10.26 -9.92 -4.08
C VAL A 170 11.64 -9.61 -4.66
N LYS A 171 11.80 -9.70 -5.99
CA LYS A 171 13.07 -9.38 -6.67
C LYS A 171 13.48 -7.93 -6.45
N VAL A 172 12.55 -6.97 -6.50
CA VAL A 172 12.86 -5.56 -6.25
C VAL A 172 13.33 -5.34 -4.82
N ARG A 173 12.69 -5.98 -3.84
CA ARG A 173 13.08 -5.93 -2.42
C ARG A 173 14.48 -6.51 -2.21
N GLU A 174 14.74 -7.69 -2.76
CA GLU A 174 16.06 -8.32 -2.68
C GLU A 174 17.15 -7.46 -3.32
N THR A 175 16.89 -6.93 -4.52
CA THR A 175 17.83 -6.03 -5.20
C THR A 175 18.12 -4.78 -4.37
N LYS A 176 17.09 -4.13 -3.81
CA LYS A 176 17.28 -2.97 -2.94
C LYS A 176 18.08 -3.32 -1.67
N ARG A 177 17.81 -4.47 -1.05
CA ARG A 177 18.58 -4.96 0.11
C ARG A 177 20.05 -5.17 -0.25
N ILE A 178 20.33 -5.78 -1.39
CA ILE A 178 21.68 -6.02 -1.89
C ILE A 178 22.39 -4.70 -2.13
N ILE A 179 21.78 -3.75 -2.84
CA ILE A 179 22.35 -2.42 -3.10
C ILE A 179 22.70 -1.72 -1.78
N LYS A 180 21.79 -1.77 -0.79
CA LYS A 180 22.05 -1.19 0.53
C LYS A 180 23.27 -1.85 1.20
N THR A 181 23.34 -3.19 1.18
CA THR A 181 24.49 -3.93 1.76
C THR A 181 25.79 -3.54 1.09
N ILE A 182 25.79 -3.34 -0.24
CA ILE A 182 26.98 -2.90 -0.99
C ILE A 182 27.40 -1.49 -0.56
N ILE A 183 26.43 -0.56 -0.46
CA ILE A 183 26.69 0.82 -0.04
C ILE A 183 27.25 0.84 1.37
N ASP A 184 26.64 0.12 2.31
CA ASP A 184 27.08 0.04 3.71
C ASP A 184 28.47 -0.60 3.82
N ALA A 185 28.77 -1.65 3.04
CA ALA A 185 30.08 -2.29 2.99
C ALA A 185 31.14 -1.37 2.36
N SER A 186 30.80 -0.61 1.31
CA SER A 186 31.73 0.32 0.66
C SER A 186 32.12 1.49 1.55
N MET A 187 31.30 1.87 2.50
CA MET A 187 31.60 2.91 3.49
C MET A 187 32.58 2.42 4.59
N THR A 188 32.74 1.10 4.75
CA THR A 188 33.55 0.49 5.83
C THR A 188 34.86 -0.12 5.35
N SER A 189 35.11 -0.30 4.04
CA SER A 189 36.31 -0.95 3.50
C SER A 189 37.08 -0.08 2.51
N THR A 190 38.39 0.03 2.75
CA THR A 190 39.33 0.81 1.91
C THR A 190 39.86 0.01 0.70
N GLN A 191 39.50 -1.26 0.53
CA GLN A 191 39.92 -2.12 -0.60
C GLN A 191 38.78 -3.05 -0.99
N ALA A 192 38.10 -2.72 -2.07
CA ALA A 192 37.06 -3.54 -2.64
C ALA A 192 37.44 -4.01 -4.06
N GLU A 193 37.65 -5.31 -4.23
CA GLU A 193 37.52 -5.92 -5.56
C GLU A 193 36.03 -6.02 -5.89
N SER A 194 35.59 -5.28 -6.89
CA SER A 194 34.18 -5.29 -7.33
C SER A 194 33.91 -6.44 -8.31
N ILE A 195 32.84 -7.16 -8.09
CA ILE A 195 32.28 -8.13 -9.06
C ILE A 195 31.13 -7.44 -9.78
N ILE A 196 31.19 -7.39 -11.11
CA ILE A 196 30.08 -6.91 -11.95
C ILE A 196 29.14 -8.09 -12.21
N VAL A 197 27.86 -7.95 -11.86
CA VAL A 197 26.86 -8.99 -12.00
C VAL A 197 25.59 -8.42 -12.62
N GLY A 198 24.96 -9.18 -13.49
CA GLY A 198 23.63 -8.85 -13.99
C GLY A 198 22.55 -8.94 -12.90
N ILE A 199 21.48 -8.15 -13.02
CA ILE A 199 20.39 -8.14 -12.03
C ILE A 199 19.75 -9.53 -11.87
N ASP A 200 19.71 -10.33 -12.93
CA ASP A 200 19.13 -11.68 -12.90
C ASP A 200 19.98 -12.71 -12.13
N ASP A 201 21.29 -12.44 -11.97
CA ASP A 201 22.25 -13.35 -11.30
C ASP A 201 22.39 -13.04 -9.80
N LEU A 202 21.77 -11.97 -9.31
CA LEU A 202 21.94 -11.51 -7.91
C LEU A 202 21.42 -12.49 -6.86
N SER A 203 20.48 -13.36 -7.21
CA SER A 203 19.92 -14.36 -6.29
C SER A 203 20.85 -15.56 -6.02
N GLU A 204 21.89 -15.76 -6.85
CA GLU A 204 22.82 -16.89 -6.75
C GLU A 204 24.15 -16.53 -6.06
N ILE A 205 24.34 -15.27 -5.66
CA ILE A 205 25.61 -14.79 -5.17
C ILE A 205 25.66 -14.76 -3.65
N ASP A 206 26.67 -15.41 -3.11
CA ASP A 206 27.03 -15.27 -1.70
C ASP A 206 27.74 -13.94 -1.44
N LEU A 207 26.98 -12.99 -0.89
CA LEU A 207 27.43 -11.63 -0.60
C LEU A 207 28.28 -11.52 0.68
N SER A 208 28.53 -12.64 1.38
CA SER A 208 29.27 -12.63 2.64
C SER A 208 30.76 -12.38 2.46
N SER A 209 31.27 -12.51 1.24
CA SER A 209 32.73 -12.55 1.00
C SER A 209 33.30 -11.50 0.05
N LYS A 210 32.50 -10.79 -0.78
CA LYS A 210 33.03 -9.79 -1.74
C LYS A 210 32.07 -8.65 -2.02
N PRO A 211 32.56 -7.39 -2.19
CA PRO A 211 31.74 -6.28 -2.61
C PRO A 211 31.35 -6.38 -4.10
N LEU A 212 30.11 -6.01 -4.41
CA LEU A 212 29.51 -6.07 -5.73
C LEU A 212 29.43 -4.70 -6.41
N ALA A 213 29.68 -4.63 -7.72
CA ALA A 213 29.26 -3.53 -8.57
C ALA A 213 28.20 -4.03 -9.58
N ILE A 214 27.15 -3.26 -9.78
CA ILE A 214 26.06 -3.55 -10.71
C ILE A 214 26.29 -2.73 -11.98
N ALA A 215 26.28 -3.38 -13.12
CA ALA A 215 26.38 -2.77 -14.44
C ALA A 215 24.98 -2.64 -15.08
#